data_30e9a02406f9aeddcea6cb3222e71d8b
#
_entry.id   30e9a02406f9aeddcea6cb3222e71d8b
#
_cell.length_a   1.000
_cell.length_b   1.000
_cell.length_c   1.000
_cell.angle_alpha   90.00
_cell.angle_beta   90.00
_cell.angle_gamma   90.00
#
_symmetry.space_group_name_H-M   'P 1'
#
loop_
_entity.id
_entity.type
_entity.pdbx_description
1 polymer ?
#
loop_
_entity_poly.entity_id
_entity_poly.type
_entity_poly.pdbx_seq_one_letter_code
_entity_poly.pdbx_strand_id
1 'polypeptide(L)'
;MNKAFVYPGQGSQYVGVGKDLIDLYPEVKDLYEKSFEILGFDLSEVSFYGPEEKLKQTFITQPAIFTHSIALTKLAGKKLTPGFTAGHSLGEYTALVCAGALSFEEGLKLVKFRGELMQKAGEQQKGTMAAVMGLEPKILEEICKEASSAGIVQVANFNSPGQIVISGSVEGVRKAMEIAKANKAKLVKELIVHGAFHSPLMEPARNEFKKALDNAPINNVKIPVYANVTAKPVLPDTPVDVIKDLLYNQLTSSVRWEESVVNMISDGASEFIELGPGKVLQGLIKRINGSVSVKGVDKAEDLDNL
;
A
#
# COMPACT_ATOMS: atom_id res chain seq x y z
N MET A 1 9.93 18.93 -14.89
CA MET A 1 10.25 17.70 -14.12
C MET A 1 9.03 16.82 -14.13
N ASN A 2 9.19 15.55 -14.49
CA ASN A 2 8.09 14.58 -14.41
C ASN A 2 7.90 14.15 -12.97
N LYS A 3 6.75 14.51 -12.41
CA LYS A 3 6.39 14.21 -11.02
C LYS A 3 5.69 12.87 -10.91
N ALA A 4 6.01 12.09 -9.91
CA ALA A 4 5.29 10.89 -9.52
C ALA A 4 4.59 11.13 -8.17
N PHE A 5 3.27 10.93 -8.10
CA PHE A 5 2.55 10.86 -6.84
C PHE A 5 2.59 9.42 -6.32
N VAL A 6 3.02 9.27 -5.08
CA VAL A 6 3.14 7.96 -4.43
C VAL A 6 2.34 7.90 -3.14
N TYR A 7 1.74 6.75 -2.88
CA TYR A 7 0.76 6.57 -1.82
C TYR A 7 1.19 5.47 -0.85
N PRO A 8 1.27 5.78 0.46
CA PRO A 8 1.67 4.80 1.45
C PRO A 8 0.60 3.73 1.69
N GLY A 9 1.03 2.63 2.28
CA GLY A 9 0.18 1.54 2.72
C GLY A 9 0.04 1.44 4.23
N GLN A 10 -0.51 0.30 4.66
CA GLN A 10 -0.71 -0.03 6.07
C GLN A 10 0.61 0.04 6.86
N GLY A 11 0.55 0.59 8.06
CA GLY A 11 1.71 0.87 8.92
C GLY A 11 2.13 2.34 8.93
N SER A 12 1.55 3.18 8.07
CA SER A 12 1.80 4.62 8.04
C SER A 12 0.81 5.44 8.89
N GLN A 13 -0.32 4.86 9.27
CA GLN A 13 -1.38 5.53 10.06
C GLN A 13 -0.91 5.91 11.47
N TYR A 14 -1.45 7.00 11.97
CA TYR A 14 -1.28 7.45 13.37
C TYR A 14 -2.54 8.17 13.86
N VAL A 15 -2.78 8.19 15.16
CA VAL A 15 -3.90 8.92 15.75
C VAL A 15 -3.69 10.43 15.57
N GLY A 16 -4.68 11.10 15.03
CA GLY A 16 -4.63 12.52 14.66
C GLY A 16 -4.52 12.77 13.16
N VAL A 17 -4.37 11.71 12.34
CA VAL A 17 -4.23 11.81 10.88
C VAL A 17 -5.44 12.51 10.23
N GLY A 18 -5.21 13.59 9.49
CA GLY A 18 -6.23 14.32 8.72
C GLY A 18 -7.07 15.31 9.54
N LYS A 19 -6.87 15.41 10.86
CA LYS A 19 -7.64 16.32 11.71
C LYS A 19 -7.42 17.79 11.33
N ASP A 20 -6.21 18.19 11.08
CA ASP A 20 -5.85 19.54 10.64
C ASP A 20 -6.44 19.90 9.27
N LEU A 21 -6.57 18.90 8.38
CA LEU A 21 -7.14 19.11 7.05
C LEU A 21 -8.66 19.35 7.10
N ILE A 22 -9.40 18.62 7.92
CA ILE A 22 -10.88 18.76 7.99
C ILE A 22 -11.30 20.13 8.53
N ASP A 23 -10.47 20.70 9.44
CA ASP A 23 -10.73 22.02 10.02
C ASP A 23 -10.50 23.16 9.03
N LEU A 24 -9.60 22.97 8.05
CA LEU A 24 -9.18 24.00 7.11
C LEU A 24 -9.82 23.91 5.73
N TYR A 25 -10.24 22.72 5.31
CA TYR A 25 -10.70 22.47 3.93
C TYR A 25 -12.08 21.81 3.90
N PRO A 26 -13.15 22.55 3.51
CA PRO A 26 -14.52 22.00 3.43
C PRO A 26 -14.62 20.75 2.57
N GLU A 27 -13.89 20.69 1.45
CA GLU A 27 -13.87 19.51 0.57
C GLU A 27 -13.29 18.25 1.23
N VAL A 28 -12.49 18.39 2.30
CA VAL A 28 -12.01 17.26 3.12
C VAL A 28 -13.12 16.78 4.04
N LYS A 29 -13.90 17.71 4.61
CA LYS A 29 -15.07 17.37 5.42
C LYS A 29 -16.08 16.54 4.61
N ASP A 30 -16.37 16.96 3.39
CA ASP A 30 -17.25 16.21 2.47
C ASP A 30 -16.76 14.78 2.22
N LEU A 31 -15.44 14.55 2.14
CA LEU A 31 -14.88 13.21 1.99
C LEU A 31 -15.12 12.33 3.23
N TYR A 32 -14.96 12.88 4.44
CA TYR A 32 -15.23 12.13 5.65
C TYR A 32 -16.72 11.86 5.87
N GLU A 33 -17.61 12.79 5.50
CA GLU A 33 -19.07 12.59 5.51
C GLU A 33 -19.47 11.45 4.56
N LYS A 34 -18.98 11.45 3.32
CA LYS A 34 -19.17 10.34 2.38
C LYS A 34 -18.55 9.02 2.88
N SER A 35 -17.42 9.10 3.56
CA SER A 35 -16.81 7.90 4.15
C SER A 35 -17.73 7.28 5.21
N PHE A 36 -18.39 8.09 6.04
CA PHE A 36 -19.35 7.60 7.01
C PHE A 36 -20.52 6.85 6.34
N GLU A 37 -21.08 7.42 5.27
CA GLU A 37 -22.17 6.79 4.52
C GLU A 37 -21.79 5.41 3.94
N ILE A 38 -20.56 5.31 3.42
CA ILE A 38 -20.05 4.07 2.79
C ILE A 38 -19.62 3.04 3.83
N LEU A 39 -18.92 3.48 4.85
CA LEU A 39 -18.33 2.58 5.85
C LEU A 39 -19.35 2.12 6.90
N GLY A 40 -20.32 2.96 7.24
CA GLY A 40 -21.30 2.70 8.30
C GLY A 40 -20.77 2.96 9.71
N PHE A 41 -19.59 3.60 9.83
CA PHE A 41 -19.02 4.06 11.09
C PHE A 41 -18.26 5.38 10.88
N ASP A 42 -18.04 6.14 11.96
CA ASP A 42 -17.33 7.41 11.92
C ASP A 42 -15.82 7.17 11.82
N LEU A 43 -15.31 7.33 10.60
CA LEU A 43 -13.87 7.20 10.31
C LEU A 43 -13.07 8.35 10.93
N SER A 44 -13.66 9.56 11.00
CA SER A 44 -13.00 10.73 11.56
C SER A 44 -12.73 10.58 13.04
N GLU A 45 -13.70 10.04 13.80
CA GLU A 45 -13.55 9.80 15.24
C GLU A 45 -12.32 8.89 15.50
N VAL A 46 -12.23 7.76 14.80
CA VAL A 46 -11.12 6.82 15.01
C VAL A 46 -9.80 7.37 14.50
N SER A 47 -9.80 8.04 13.36
CA SER A 47 -8.59 8.62 12.79
C SER A 47 -8.02 9.75 13.63
N PHE A 48 -8.88 10.62 14.19
CA PHE A 48 -8.46 11.82 14.91
C PHE A 48 -8.20 11.59 16.40
N TYR A 49 -8.99 10.71 17.02
CA TYR A 49 -8.97 10.54 18.48
C TYR A 49 -8.61 9.12 18.91
N GLY A 50 -8.55 8.15 18.00
CA GLY A 50 -8.18 6.78 18.30
C GLY A 50 -9.29 5.97 18.95
N PRO A 51 -8.99 4.99 19.81
CA PRO A 51 -7.64 4.63 20.25
C PRO A 51 -6.78 3.98 19.15
N GLU A 52 -5.46 3.97 19.36
CA GLU A 52 -4.49 3.44 18.38
C GLU A 52 -4.75 1.97 18.02
N GLU A 53 -5.15 1.16 19.02
CA GLU A 53 -5.48 -0.26 18.82
C GLU A 53 -6.67 -0.44 17.86
N LYS A 54 -7.65 0.46 17.90
CA LYS A 54 -8.78 0.45 16.96
C LYS A 54 -8.32 0.86 15.56
N LEU A 55 -7.50 1.91 15.47
CA LEU A 55 -6.95 2.39 14.19
C LEU A 55 -6.03 1.37 13.51
N LYS A 56 -5.40 0.46 14.26
CA LYS A 56 -4.56 -0.63 13.76
C LYS A 56 -5.33 -1.81 13.15
N GLN A 57 -6.64 -1.89 13.35
CA GLN A 57 -7.45 -2.94 12.74
C GLN A 57 -7.48 -2.74 11.23
N THR A 58 -7.18 -3.78 10.47
CA THR A 58 -6.96 -3.68 9.02
C THR A 58 -8.14 -3.05 8.28
N PHE A 59 -9.38 -3.39 8.66
CA PHE A 59 -10.59 -2.84 8.04
C PHE A 59 -10.86 -1.37 8.38
N ILE A 60 -10.17 -0.81 9.38
CA ILE A 60 -10.18 0.62 9.72
C ILE A 60 -8.97 1.33 9.16
N THR A 61 -7.79 0.73 9.31
CA THR A 61 -6.51 1.29 8.82
C THR A 61 -6.56 1.62 7.33
N GLN A 62 -7.06 0.67 6.52
CA GLN A 62 -7.05 0.85 5.07
C GLN A 62 -7.95 2.02 4.63
N PRO A 63 -9.22 2.11 5.05
CA PRO A 63 -10.04 3.30 4.77
C PRO A 63 -9.45 4.62 5.28
N ALA A 64 -8.82 4.61 6.48
CA ALA A 64 -8.24 5.82 7.06
C ALA A 64 -7.09 6.38 6.21
N ILE A 65 -6.13 5.52 5.83
CA ILE A 65 -5.02 5.92 4.96
C ILE A 65 -5.53 6.34 3.58
N PHE A 66 -6.46 5.58 3.00
CA PHE A 66 -7.03 5.88 1.69
C PHE A 66 -7.73 7.25 1.68
N THR A 67 -8.65 7.50 2.62
CA THR A 67 -9.42 8.77 2.68
C THR A 67 -8.49 9.96 2.88
N HIS A 68 -7.52 9.86 3.79
CA HIS A 68 -6.53 10.91 4.01
C HIS A 68 -5.68 11.18 2.76
N SER A 69 -5.17 10.12 2.12
CA SER A 69 -4.36 10.25 0.90
C SER A 69 -5.15 10.85 -0.28
N ILE A 70 -6.44 10.54 -0.40
CA ILE A 70 -7.31 11.18 -1.40
C ILE A 70 -7.56 12.66 -1.06
N ALA A 71 -7.75 13.01 0.22
CA ALA A 71 -7.88 14.40 0.63
C ALA A 71 -6.65 15.20 0.19
N LEU A 72 -5.45 14.71 0.51
CA LEU A 72 -4.20 15.33 0.08
C LEU A 72 -4.05 15.39 -1.44
N THR A 73 -4.46 14.34 -2.15
CA THR A 73 -4.43 14.32 -3.62
C THR A 73 -5.31 15.41 -4.23
N LYS A 74 -6.51 15.63 -3.69
CA LYS A 74 -7.40 16.71 -4.15
C LYS A 74 -6.80 18.09 -3.90
N LEU A 75 -6.21 18.30 -2.73
CA LEU A 75 -5.59 19.57 -2.36
C LEU A 75 -4.32 19.84 -3.19
N ALA A 76 -3.42 18.86 -3.30
CA ALA A 76 -2.21 18.95 -4.10
C ALA A 76 -2.51 19.11 -5.60
N GLY A 77 -3.56 18.46 -6.11
CA GLY A 77 -3.99 18.51 -7.51
C GLY A 77 -4.42 19.91 -7.98
N LYS A 78 -4.69 20.84 -7.06
CA LYS A 78 -4.92 22.25 -7.38
C LYS A 78 -3.63 22.97 -7.81
N LYS A 79 -2.48 22.45 -7.42
CA LYS A 79 -1.17 23.05 -7.67
C LYS A 79 -0.29 22.23 -8.64
N LEU A 80 -0.45 20.91 -8.63
CA LEU A 80 0.43 19.98 -9.34
C LEU A 80 -0.36 18.92 -10.11
N THR A 81 0.20 18.52 -11.25
CA THR A 81 -0.29 17.38 -12.03
C THR A 81 0.81 16.32 -12.11
N PRO A 82 0.56 15.08 -11.67
CA PRO A 82 1.55 14.01 -11.79
C PRO A 82 1.58 13.46 -13.22
N GLY A 83 2.79 13.06 -13.66
CA GLY A 83 2.97 12.29 -14.89
C GLY A 83 2.89 10.78 -14.65
N PHE A 84 3.08 10.36 -13.41
CA PHE A 84 3.07 8.95 -12.97
C PHE A 84 2.43 8.83 -11.60
N THR A 85 1.89 7.66 -11.30
CA THR A 85 1.43 7.37 -9.95
C THR A 85 1.67 5.90 -9.57
N ALA A 86 1.90 5.66 -8.30
CA ALA A 86 2.05 4.34 -7.72
C ALA A 86 1.62 4.35 -6.25
N GLY A 87 1.30 3.19 -5.71
CA GLY A 87 1.01 3.06 -4.29
C GLY A 87 1.47 1.72 -3.75
N HIS A 88 1.88 1.70 -2.48
CA HIS A 88 2.33 0.50 -1.81
C HIS A 88 1.13 -0.27 -1.26
N SER A 89 0.87 -1.48 -1.75
CA SER A 89 -0.25 -2.34 -1.34
C SER A 89 -1.60 -1.59 -1.40
N LEU A 90 -2.16 -1.17 -0.27
CA LEU A 90 -3.37 -0.33 -0.21
C LEU A 90 -3.26 0.92 -1.09
N GLY A 91 -2.11 1.56 -1.09
CA GLY A 91 -1.87 2.79 -1.84
C GLY A 91 -2.12 2.67 -3.34
N GLU A 92 -2.08 1.46 -3.91
CA GLU A 92 -2.41 1.24 -5.34
C GLU A 92 -3.85 1.64 -5.67
N TYR A 93 -4.79 1.47 -4.74
CA TYR A 93 -6.18 1.94 -4.89
C TYR A 93 -6.26 3.47 -4.92
N THR A 94 -5.48 4.14 -4.07
CA THR A 94 -5.37 5.60 -4.10
C THR A 94 -4.76 6.08 -5.42
N ALA A 95 -3.73 5.39 -5.92
CA ALA A 95 -3.11 5.67 -7.21
C ALA A 95 -4.11 5.54 -8.37
N LEU A 96 -4.96 4.51 -8.36
CA LEU A 96 -6.01 4.31 -9.37
C LEU A 96 -7.08 5.42 -9.32
N VAL A 97 -7.45 5.90 -8.14
CA VAL A 97 -8.36 7.06 -8.01
C VAL A 97 -7.68 8.32 -8.54
N CYS A 98 -6.43 8.58 -8.20
CA CYS A 98 -5.65 9.70 -8.73
C CYS A 98 -5.55 9.66 -10.26
N ALA A 99 -5.38 8.48 -10.83
CA ALA A 99 -5.33 8.26 -12.27
C ALA A 99 -6.71 8.29 -12.97
N GLY A 100 -7.80 8.45 -12.22
CA GLY A 100 -9.16 8.53 -12.75
C GLY A 100 -9.77 7.19 -13.16
N ALA A 101 -9.17 6.06 -12.77
CA ALA A 101 -9.72 4.73 -13.00
C ALA A 101 -10.87 4.38 -12.05
N LEU A 102 -10.85 4.95 -10.85
CA LEU A 102 -11.90 4.78 -9.83
C LEU A 102 -12.39 6.14 -9.35
N SER A 103 -13.66 6.24 -8.96
CA SER A 103 -14.12 7.34 -8.12
C SER A 103 -13.64 7.12 -6.67
N PHE A 104 -13.71 8.16 -5.84
CA PHE A 104 -13.45 8.04 -4.41
C PHE A 104 -14.37 7.00 -3.77
N GLU A 105 -15.65 7.07 -4.07
CA GLU A 105 -16.68 6.23 -3.50
C GLU A 105 -16.45 4.74 -3.84
N GLU A 106 -16.16 4.44 -5.10
CA GLU A 106 -15.88 3.06 -5.53
C GLU A 106 -14.55 2.54 -4.99
N GLY A 107 -13.52 3.40 -4.97
CA GLY A 107 -12.24 3.07 -4.34
C GLY A 107 -12.41 2.75 -2.85
N LEU A 108 -13.19 3.55 -2.12
CA LEU A 108 -13.44 3.33 -0.70
C LEU A 108 -14.24 2.06 -0.42
N LYS A 109 -15.24 1.72 -1.25
CA LYS A 109 -15.98 0.45 -1.15
C LYS A 109 -15.05 -0.75 -1.33
N LEU A 110 -14.18 -0.71 -2.34
CA LEU A 110 -13.20 -1.77 -2.57
C LEU A 110 -12.20 -1.88 -1.40
N VAL A 111 -11.69 -0.77 -0.91
CA VAL A 111 -10.74 -0.70 0.22
C VAL A 111 -11.36 -1.22 1.51
N LYS A 112 -12.63 -0.84 1.81
CA LYS A 112 -13.40 -1.38 2.93
C LYS A 112 -13.46 -2.90 2.85
N PHE A 113 -13.97 -3.43 1.74
CA PHE A 113 -14.17 -4.86 1.57
C PHE A 113 -12.84 -5.63 1.59
N ARG A 114 -11.79 -5.06 0.94
CA ARG A 114 -10.43 -5.60 1.01
C ARG A 114 -9.92 -5.70 2.46
N GLY A 115 -10.08 -4.65 3.24
CA GLY A 115 -9.66 -4.60 4.64
C GLY A 115 -10.38 -5.63 5.51
N GLU A 116 -11.70 -5.75 5.34
CA GLU A 116 -12.53 -6.75 6.03
C GLU A 116 -12.10 -8.18 5.71
N LEU A 117 -11.91 -8.49 4.43
CA LEU A 117 -11.51 -9.83 3.98
C LEU A 117 -10.10 -10.20 4.43
N MET A 118 -9.15 -9.27 4.36
CA MET A 118 -7.77 -9.49 4.81
C MET A 118 -7.71 -9.70 6.32
N GLN A 119 -8.50 -8.97 7.09
CA GLN A 119 -8.59 -9.18 8.53
C GLN A 119 -9.21 -10.54 8.86
N LYS A 120 -10.35 -10.87 8.26
CA LYS A 120 -11.01 -12.18 8.42
C LYS A 120 -10.08 -13.35 8.07
N ALA A 121 -9.33 -13.24 6.97
CA ALA A 121 -8.37 -14.27 6.59
C ALA A 121 -7.25 -14.42 7.64
N GLY A 122 -6.73 -13.31 8.18
CA GLY A 122 -5.72 -13.33 9.23
C GLY A 122 -6.22 -13.92 10.56
N GLU A 123 -7.49 -13.71 10.90
CA GLU A 123 -8.13 -14.31 12.09
C GLU A 123 -8.37 -15.82 11.92
N GLN A 124 -8.74 -16.24 10.70
CA GLN A 124 -9.02 -17.66 10.40
C GLN A 124 -7.75 -18.49 10.22
N GLN A 125 -6.69 -17.91 9.64
CA GLN A 125 -5.43 -18.57 9.37
C GLN A 125 -4.29 -17.82 10.04
N LYS A 126 -3.79 -18.38 11.16
CA LYS A 126 -2.67 -17.77 11.88
C LYS A 126 -1.45 -17.66 10.99
N GLY A 127 -1.03 -16.45 10.77
CA GLY A 127 0.14 -16.14 10.00
C GLY A 127 0.86 -14.90 10.56
N THR A 128 2.05 -14.66 10.07
CA THR A 128 2.86 -13.51 10.48
C THR A 128 3.71 -13.01 9.33
N MET A 129 4.39 -11.90 9.55
CA MET A 129 5.33 -11.29 8.62
C MET A 129 6.63 -10.95 9.36
N ALA A 130 7.74 -10.92 8.65
CA ALA A 130 9.01 -10.47 9.22
C ALA A 130 9.79 -9.59 8.24
N ALA A 131 10.37 -8.53 8.77
CA ALA A 131 11.33 -7.70 8.03
C ALA A 131 12.72 -8.34 8.09
N VAL A 132 13.36 -8.47 6.93
CA VAL A 132 14.73 -8.96 6.77
C VAL A 132 15.55 -7.88 6.08
N MET A 133 16.69 -7.55 6.68
CA MET A 133 17.58 -6.51 6.15
C MET A 133 18.96 -7.07 5.84
N GLY A 134 19.52 -6.61 4.73
CA GLY A 134 20.93 -6.87 4.37
C GLY A 134 21.16 -8.17 3.63
N LEU A 135 20.11 -8.81 3.11
CA LEU A 135 20.21 -9.92 2.17
C LEU A 135 19.75 -9.50 0.78
N GLU A 136 20.37 -10.11 -0.23
CA GLU A 136 19.93 -9.97 -1.62
C GLU A 136 18.58 -10.69 -1.85
N PRO A 137 17.70 -10.17 -2.75
CA PRO A 137 16.40 -10.77 -3.02
C PRO A 137 16.45 -12.26 -3.33
N LYS A 138 17.34 -12.69 -4.22
CA LYS A 138 17.49 -14.11 -4.61
C LYS A 138 17.83 -15.02 -3.45
N ILE A 139 18.70 -14.56 -2.55
CA ILE A 139 19.08 -15.33 -1.36
C ILE A 139 17.86 -15.52 -0.45
N LEU A 140 17.06 -14.47 -0.27
CA LEU A 140 15.88 -14.57 0.59
C LEU A 140 14.76 -15.41 -0.05
N GLU A 141 14.61 -15.40 -1.37
CA GLU A 141 13.70 -16.31 -2.09
C GLU A 141 14.10 -17.77 -1.90
N GLU A 142 15.40 -18.09 -1.97
CA GLU A 142 15.93 -19.44 -1.70
C GLU A 142 15.68 -19.84 -0.24
N ILE A 143 15.90 -18.92 0.70
CA ILE A 143 15.61 -19.14 2.13
C ILE A 143 14.11 -19.44 2.33
N CYS A 144 13.21 -18.69 1.70
CA CYS A 144 11.78 -18.97 1.77
C CYS A 144 11.43 -20.35 1.20
N LYS A 145 12.06 -20.74 0.09
CA LYS A 145 11.88 -22.07 -0.51
C LYS A 145 12.35 -23.19 0.43
N GLU A 146 13.50 -23.03 1.06
CA GLU A 146 14.01 -23.99 2.06
C GLU A 146 13.08 -24.06 3.28
N ALA A 147 12.68 -22.91 3.80
CA ALA A 147 11.80 -22.80 4.97
C ALA A 147 10.38 -23.33 4.72
N SER A 148 9.96 -23.48 3.45
CA SER A 148 8.65 -24.02 3.07
C SER A 148 8.42 -25.46 3.54
N SER A 149 9.49 -26.18 3.92
CA SER A 149 9.41 -27.48 4.58
C SER A 149 8.74 -27.42 5.98
N ALA A 150 8.78 -26.26 6.64
CA ALA A 150 8.17 -26.02 7.95
C ALA A 150 6.77 -25.39 7.85
N GLY A 151 6.43 -24.76 6.74
CA GLY A 151 5.14 -24.11 6.52
C GLY A 151 5.19 -23.09 5.37
N ILE A 152 4.04 -22.55 5.01
CA ILE A 152 3.94 -21.56 3.93
C ILE A 152 4.76 -20.32 4.28
N VAL A 153 5.66 -19.92 3.37
CA VAL A 153 6.40 -18.66 3.47
C VAL A 153 6.85 -18.19 2.10
N GLN A 154 6.76 -16.89 1.85
CA GLN A 154 7.27 -16.24 0.63
C GLN A 154 7.72 -14.80 0.90
N VAL A 155 8.40 -14.20 -0.05
CA VAL A 155 8.65 -12.76 -0.05
C VAL A 155 7.34 -12.03 -0.32
N ALA A 156 6.98 -11.12 0.59
CA ALA A 156 5.77 -10.30 0.52
C ALA A 156 6.03 -8.91 -0.05
N ASN A 157 7.15 -8.28 0.31
CA ASN A 157 7.49 -6.94 -0.18
C ASN A 157 8.98 -6.85 -0.51
N PHE A 158 9.29 -6.37 -1.70
CA PHE A 158 10.60 -5.87 -2.09
C PHE A 158 10.56 -4.35 -1.93
N ASN A 159 10.98 -3.84 -0.76
CA ASN A 159 10.78 -2.44 -0.41
C ASN A 159 11.89 -1.51 -0.91
N SER A 160 13.14 -1.90 -0.75
CA SER A 160 14.33 -1.17 -1.22
C SER A 160 15.54 -2.10 -1.17
N PRO A 161 16.69 -1.74 -1.75
CA PRO A 161 17.89 -2.55 -1.67
C PRO A 161 18.18 -3.03 -0.25
N GLY A 162 18.17 -4.34 -0.06
CA GLY A 162 18.41 -4.98 1.22
C GLY A 162 17.32 -4.78 2.30
N GLN A 163 16.11 -4.31 1.94
CA GLN A 163 14.97 -4.25 2.85
C GLN A 163 13.78 -5.01 2.26
N ILE A 164 13.58 -6.23 2.73
CA ILE A 164 12.59 -7.17 2.20
C ILE A 164 11.70 -7.66 3.35
N VAL A 165 10.44 -7.95 3.06
CA VAL A 165 9.51 -8.52 4.04
C VAL A 165 9.08 -9.90 3.55
N ILE A 166 9.09 -10.89 4.45
CA ILE A 166 8.55 -12.23 4.23
C ILE A 166 7.22 -12.38 4.96
N SER A 167 6.36 -13.25 4.43
CA SER A 167 5.01 -13.47 4.94
C SER A 167 4.60 -14.93 4.76
N GLY A 168 3.82 -15.46 5.71
CA GLY A 168 3.35 -16.84 5.65
C GLY A 168 2.82 -17.35 6.98
N SER A 169 2.78 -18.68 7.15
CA SER A 169 2.46 -19.31 8.42
C SER A 169 3.52 -18.97 9.49
N VAL A 170 3.13 -19.00 10.74
CA VAL A 170 4.04 -18.67 11.85
C VAL A 170 5.29 -19.54 11.81
N GLU A 171 5.14 -20.84 11.56
CA GLU A 171 6.22 -21.83 11.48
C GLU A 171 7.14 -21.55 10.28
N GLY A 172 6.56 -21.34 9.10
CA GLY A 172 7.32 -21.04 7.88
C GLY A 172 8.13 -19.76 8.00
N VAL A 173 7.51 -18.67 8.48
CA VAL A 173 8.19 -17.37 8.66
C VAL A 173 9.30 -17.49 9.72
N ARG A 174 9.04 -18.11 10.86
CA ARG A 174 10.07 -18.27 11.91
C ARG A 174 11.23 -19.12 11.42
N LYS A 175 10.96 -20.19 10.66
CA LYS A 175 12.03 -20.99 10.04
C LYS A 175 12.85 -20.16 9.07
N ALA A 176 12.21 -19.37 8.22
CA ALA A 176 12.92 -18.45 7.31
C ALA A 176 13.74 -17.40 8.07
N MET A 177 13.24 -16.88 9.19
CA MET A 177 13.98 -15.95 10.07
C MET A 177 15.24 -16.60 10.65
N GLU A 178 15.19 -17.85 11.06
CA GLU A 178 16.37 -18.60 11.56
C GLU A 178 17.42 -18.73 10.46
N ILE A 179 17.01 -19.19 9.27
CA ILE A 179 17.91 -19.38 8.13
C ILE A 179 18.49 -18.04 7.68
N ALA A 180 17.69 -16.96 7.65
CA ALA A 180 18.16 -15.62 7.29
C ALA A 180 19.24 -15.10 8.27
N LYS A 181 19.08 -15.34 9.59
CA LYS A 181 20.10 -15.00 10.59
C LYS A 181 21.39 -15.81 10.37
N ALA A 182 21.29 -17.09 10.08
CA ALA A 182 22.44 -17.95 9.75
C ALA A 182 23.17 -17.46 8.48
N ASN A 183 22.45 -16.90 7.52
CA ASN A 183 22.97 -16.28 6.31
C ASN A 183 23.42 -14.81 6.51
N LYS A 184 23.65 -14.38 7.75
CA LYS A 184 24.20 -13.06 8.12
C LYS A 184 23.30 -11.87 7.73
N ALA A 185 21.98 -12.03 7.72
CA ALA A 185 21.08 -10.89 7.64
C ALA A 185 21.42 -9.87 8.75
N LYS A 186 21.47 -8.58 8.38
CA LYS A 186 21.82 -7.49 9.33
C LYS A 186 20.76 -7.28 10.40
N LEU A 187 19.49 -7.51 10.04
CA LEU A 187 18.35 -7.44 10.94
C LEU A 187 17.29 -8.43 10.49
N VAL A 188 16.69 -9.15 11.43
CA VAL A 188 15.51 -9.99 11.21
C VAL A 188 14.55 -9.74 12.35
N LYS A 189 13.38 -9.15 12.05
CA LYS A 189 12.39 -8.74 13.04
C LYS A 189 10.99 -9.18 12.65
N GLU A 190 10.34 -9.96 13.50
CA GLU A 190 8.91 -10.28 13.35
C GLU A 190 8.07 -9.00 13.49
N LEU A 191 7.09 -8.82 12.62
CA LEU A 191 6.24 -7.63 12.58
C LEU A 191 4.96 -7.88 13.39
N ILE A 192 4.45 -6.82 14.00
CA ILE A 192 3.16 -6.85 14.71
C ILE A 192 2.06 -6.59 13.67
N VAL A 193 1.53 -7.68 13.11
CA VAL A 193 0.48 -7.65 12.08
C VAL A 193 -0.58 -8.71 12.36
N HIS A 194 -1.80 -8.51 11.87
CA HIS A 194 -2.94 -9.39 12.09
C HIS A 194 -3.17 -10.39 10.93
N GLY A 195 -2.11 -10.78 10.22
CA GLY A 195 -2.22 -11.75 9.14
C GLY A 195 -0.98 -11.85 8.26
N ALA A 196 -0.94 -12.88 7.43
CA ALA A 196 0.12 -13.14 6.48
C ALA A 196 -0.20 -12.47 5.13
N PHE A 197 -0.20 -11.13 5.10
CA PHE A 197 -0.52 -10.38 3.91
C PHE A 197 0.46 -10.66 2.77
N HIS A 198 -0.03 -10.59 1.53
CA HIS A 198 0.77 -10.87 0.33
C HIS A 198 1.39 -12.27 0.34
N SER A 199 0.64 -13.27 0.83
CA SER A 199 1.04 -14.67 0.84
C SER A 199 -0.12 -15.58 0.40
N PRO A 200 0.13 -16.87 0.11
CA PRO A 200 -0.94 -17.82 -0.22
C PRO A 200 -2.03 -17.94 0.85
N LEU A 201 -1.75 -17.58 2.12
CA LEU A 201 -2.77 -17.57 3.19
C LEU A 201 -3.87 -16.51 2.96
N MET A 202 -3.67 -15.56 2.04
CA MET A 202 -4.71 -14.61 1.62
C MET A 202 -5.60 -15.13 0.48
N GLU A 203 -5.42 -16.35 0.02
CA GLU A 203 -6.21 -16.94 -1.06
C GLU A 203 -7.73 -16.89 -0.82
N PRO A 204 -8.26 -17.21 0.39
CA PRO A 204 -9.69 -17.08 0.66
C PRO A 204 -10.19 -15.64 0.50
N ALA A 205 -9.42 -14.66 0.99
CA ALA A 205 -9.75 -13.24 0.84
C ALA A 205 -9.72 -12.82 -0.63
N ARG A 206 -8.70 -13.26 -1.40
CA ARG A 206 -8.57 -12.99 -2.83
C ARG A 206 -9.77 -13.48 -3.62
N ASN A 207 -10.20 -14.72 -3.38
CA ASN A 207 -11.30 -15.36 -4.11
C ASN A 207 -12.65 -14.69 -3.80
N GLU A 208 -12.88 -14.28 -2.55
CA GLU A 208 -14.07 -13.53 -2.16
C GLU A 208 -14.05 -12.11 -2.72
N PHE A 209 -12.89 -11.46 -2.76
CA PHE A 209 -12.69 -10.12 -3.30
C PHE A 209 -12.92 -10.02 -4.81
N LYS A 210 -12.72 -11.13 -5.55
CA LYS A 210 -12.94 -11.17 -7.00
C LYS A 210 -14.31 -10.65 -7.40
N LYS A 211 -15.37 -11.05 -6.67
CA LYS A 211 -16.74 -10.62 -6.98
C LYS A 211 -16.92 -9.10 -6.88
N ALA A 212 -16.25 -8.48 -5.94
CA ALA A 212 -16.28 -7.02 -5.80
C ALA A 212 -15.55 -6.33 -6.95
N LEU A 213 -14.39 -6.86 -7.36
CA LEU A 213 -13.64 -6.37 -8.51
C LEU A 213 -14.41 -6.52 -9.82
N ASP A 214 -15.04 -7.68 -10.04
CA ASP A 214 -15.81 -7.94 -11.26
C ASP A 214 -16.97 -6.93 -11.43
N ASN A 215 -17.62 -6.55 -10.33
CA ASN A 215 -18.73 -5.60 -10.32
C ASN A 215 -18.31 -4.12 -10.20
N ALA A 216 -17.05 -3.84 -9.86
CA ALA A 216 -16.58 -2.47 -9.71
C ALA A 216 -16.54 -1.74 -11.06
N PRO A 217 -17.06 -0.49 -11.14
CA PRO A 217 -17.01 0.33 -12.35
C PRO A 217 -15.61 0.95 -12.50
N ILE A 218 -14.63 0.11 -12.84
CA ILE A 218 -13.26 0.54 -13.11
C ILE A 218 -13.20 1.06 -14.55
N ASN A 219 -12.56 2.20 -14.74
CA ASN A 219 -12.30 2.81 -16.05
C ASN A 219 -10.80 2.69 -16.41
N ASN A 220 -10.47 3.04 -17.64
CA ASN A 220 -9.07 3.21 -18.03
C ASN A 220 -8.40 4.32 -17.22
N VAL A 221 -7.13 4.14 -16.89
CA VAL A 221 -6.33 5.18 -16.26
C VAL A 221 -6.08 6.34 -17.22
N LYS A 222 -5.94 7.56 -16.71
CA LYS A 222 -5.60 8.76 -17.51
C LYS A 222 -4.10 9.05 -17.50
N ILE A 223 -3.40 8.53 -16.51
CA ILE A 223 -1.94 8.61 -16.36
C ILE A 223 -1.41 7.23 -15.95
N PRO A 224 -0.14 6.89 -16.26
CA PRO A 224 0.45 5.61 -15.89
C PRO A 224 0.37 5.30 -14.39
N VAL A 225 -0.11 4.11 -14.05
CA VAL A 225 -0.14 3.56 -12.68
C VAL A 225 0.77 2.34 -12.61
N TYR A 226 1.80 2.37 -11.75
CA TYR A 226 2.70 1.23 -11.60
C TYR A 226 2.11 0.18 -10.67
N ALA A 227 1.81 -0.99 -11.23
CA ALA A 227 1.15 -2.08 -10.51
C ALA A 227 2.11 -2.83 -9.60
N ASN A 228 1.69 -3.14 -8.37
CA ASN A 228 2.52 -3.81 -7.37
C ASN A 228 3.01 -5.20 -7.82
N VAL A 229 2.17 -5.95 -8.51
CA VAL A 229 2.44 -7.34 -8.92
C VAL A 229 3.51 -7.44 -10.01
N THR A 230 3.50 -6.51 -10.96
CA THR A 230 4.36 -6.57 -12.14
C THR A 230 5.46 -5.53 -12.14
N ALA A 231 5.36 -4.51 -11.28
CA ALA A 231 6.18 -3.30 -11.30
C ALA A 231 6.13 -2.51 -12.64
N LYS A 232 5.21 -2.87 -13.53
CA LYS A 232 5.03 -2.24 -14.84
C LYS A 232 3.88 -1.24 -14.83
N PRO A 233 3.92 -0.20 -15.68
CA PRO A 233 2.83 0.74 -15.77
C PRO A 233 1.58 0.11 -16.43
N VAL A 234 0.44 0.34 -15.81
CA VAL A 234 -0.86 0.31 -16.46
C VAL A 234 -1.00 1.61 -17.23
N LEU A 235 -1.21 1.54 -18.53
CA LEU A 235 -1.31 2.68 -19.44
C LEU A 235 -2.78 3.01 -19.78
N PRO A 236 -3.07 4.20 -20.36
CA PRO A 236 -4.44 4.58 -20.73
C PRO A 236 -5.16 3.62 -21.68
N ASP A 237 -4.44 2.87 -22.46
CA ASP A 237 -4.96 1.86 -23.40
C ASP A 237 -4.97 0.43 -22.83
N THR A 238 -4.52 0.24 -21.59
CA THR A 238 -4.57 -1.07 -20.93
C THR A 238 -6.03 -1.50 -20.70
N PRO A 239 -6.45 -2.69 -21.12
CA PRO A 239 -7.80 -3.17 -20.88
C PRO A 239 -8.16 -3.20 -19.40
N VAL A 240 -9.39 -2.81 -19.06
CA VAL A 240 -9.85 -2.75 -17.65
C VAL A 240 -9.75 -4.12 -16.95
N ASP A 241 -9.98 -5.21 -17.66
CA ASP A 241 -9.86 -6.56 -17.08
C ASP A 241 -8.45 -6.85 -16.58
N VAL A 242 -7.42 -6.30 -17.25
CA VAL A 242 -6.02 -6.41 -16.79
C VAL A 242 -5.85 -5.69 -15.45
N ILE A 243 -6.48 -4.52 -15.27
CA ILE A 243 -6.44 -3.78 -13.99
C ILE A 243 -7.10 -4.60 -12.89
N LYS A 244 -8.25 -5.20 -13.17
CA LYS A 244 -8.96 -6.08 -12.22
C LYS A 244 -8.12 -7.29 -11.85
N ASP A 245 -7.49 -7.94 -12.81
CA ASP A 245 -6.61 -9.09 -12.59
C ASP A 245 -5.36 -8.74 -11.76
N LEU A 246 -4.78 -7.57 -11.99
CA LEU A 246 -3.65 -7.08 -11.19
C LEU A 246 -4.06 -6.86 -9.73
N LEU A 247 -5.20 -6.23 -9.48
CA LEU A 247 -5.74 -6.03 -8.12
C LEU A 247 -6.14 -7.34 -7.45
N TYR A 248 -6.71 -8.28 -8.22
CA TYR A 248 -7.03 -9.62 -7.73
C TYR A 248 -5.76 -10.36 -7.27
N ASN A 249 -4.72 -10.36 -8.08
CA ASN A 249 -3.47 -11.04 -7.77
C ASN A 249 -2.65 -10.34 -6.68
N GLN A 250 -2.85 -9.04 -6.46
CA GLN A 250 -2.11 -8.26 -5.47
C GLN A 250 -2.21 -8.85 -4.05
N LEU A 251 -3.35 -9.44 -3.66
CA LEU A 251 -3.56 -9.93 -2.29
C LEU A 251 -2.63 -11.09 -1.91
N THR A 252 -2.23 -11.89 -2.88
CA THR A 252 -1.39 -13.08 -2.67
C THR A 252 0.00 -12.98 -3.27
N SER A 253 0.28 -11.90 -4.01
CA SER A 253 1.57 -11.67 -4.69
C SER A 253 2.41 -10.64 -3.97
N SER A 254 3.71 -10.67 -4.22
CA SER A 254 4.66 -9.70 -3.68
C SER A 254 4.39 -8.29 -4.19
N VAL A 255 4.56 -7.31 -3.31
CA VAL A 255 4.65 -5.89 -3.68
C VAL A 255 6.07 -5.60 -4.16
N ARG A 256 6.24 -5.34 -5.44
CA ARG A 256 7.52 -5.07 -6.10
C ARG A 256 7.84 -3.58 -6.10
N TRP A 257 7.89 -2.97 -4.91
CA TRP A 257 8.00 -1.52 -4.76
C TRP A 257 9.32 -0.96 -5.29
N GLU A 258 10.44 -1.59 -4.92
CA GLU A 258 11.77 -1.20 -5.40
C GLU A 258 11.81 -1.13 -6.93
N GLU A 259 11.34 -2.19 -7.58
CA GLU A 259 11.33 -2.28 -9.05
C GLU A 259 10.37 -1.25 -9.67
N SER A 260 9.20 -1.01 -9.04
CA SER A 260 8.27 0.03 -9.51
C SER A 260 8.91 1.42 -9.50
N VAL A 261 9.66 1.76 -8.44
CA VAL A 261 10.38 3.03 -8.36
C VAL A 261 11.49 3.12 -9.40
N VAL A 262 12.28 2.05 -9.58
CA VAL A 262 13.33 1.98 -10.61
C VAL A 262 12.74 2.18 -12.01
N ASN A 263 11.62 1.52 -12.31
CA ASN A 263 10.95 1.64 -13.60
C ASN A 263 10.39 3.06 -13.81
N MET A 264 9.74 3.66 -12.80
CA MET A 264 9.29 5.06 -12.89
C MET A 264 10.45 6.03 -13.19
N ILE A 265 11.61 5.83 -12.55
CA ILE A 265 12.80 6.65 -12.81
C ILE A 265 13.30 6.45 -14.24
N SER A 266 13.35 5.20 -14.70
CA SER A 266 13.73 4.87 -16.08
C SER A 266 12.80 5.50 -17.12
N ASP A 267 11.50 5.59 -16.80
CA ASP A 267 10.47 6.21 -17.63
C ASP A 267 10.43 7.74 -17.49
N GLY A 268 11.35 8.31 -16.70
CA GLY A 268 11.62 9.75 -16.64
C GLY A 268 11.08 10.46 -15.38
N ALA A 269 10.59 9.75 -14.37
CA ALA A 269 10.23 10.36 -13.09
C ALA A 269 11.49 10.90 -12.40
N SER A 270 11.48 12.18 -12.02
CA SER A 270 12.62 12.85 -11.37
C SER A 270 12.28 13.47 -10.02
N GLU A 271 11.00 13.59 -9.72
CA GLU A 271 10.50 14.09 -8.43
C GLU A 271 9.36 13.17 -7.95
N PHE A 272 9.47 12.68 -6.73
CA PHE A 272 8.47 11.85 -6.07
C PHE A 272 7.81 12.63 -4.93
N ILE A 273 6.49 12.60 -4.86
CA ILE A 273 5.71 13.27 -3.83
C ILE A 273 4.84 12.23 -3.15
N GLU A 274 5.17 11.89 -1.90
CA GLU A 274 4.36 11.02 -1.07
C GLU A 274 3.17 11.81 -0.53
N LEU A 275 1.95 11.38 -0.90
CA LEU A 275 0.70 11.96 -0.44
C LEU A 275 0.00 10.97 0.50
N GLY A 276 0.09 11.21 1.80
CA GLY A 276 -0.45 10.31 2.80
C GLY A 276 0.28 10.38 4.13
N PRO A 277 -0.15 9.60 5.13
CA PRO A 277 0.41 9.68 6.46
C PRO A 277 1.87 9.20 6.52
N GLY A 278 2.69 9.93 7.25
CA GLY A 278 4.07 9.56 7.53
C GLY A 278 5.07 9.85 6.41
N LYS A 279 6.20 9.12 6.43
CA LYS A 279 7.36 9.35 5.55
C LYS A 279 8.01 8.06 5.07
N VAL A 280 7.23 6.98 5.00
CA VAL A 280 7.78 5.63 4.73
C VAL A 280 8.33 5.54 3.32
N LEU A 281 7.53 5.93 2.32
CA LEU A 281 7.96 5.83 0.93
C LEU A 281 9.08 6.79 0.57
N GLN A 282 9.13 7.96 1.20
CA GLN A 282 10.26 8.88 1.05
C GLN A 282 11.58 8.20 1.42
N GLY A 283 11.61 7.51 2.56
CA GLY A 283 12.77 6.77 3.02
C GLY A 283 13.17 5.61 2.10
N LEU A 284 12.19 4.89 1.57
CA LEU A 284 12.43 3.80 0.62
C LEU A 284 12.98 4.32 -0.71
N ILE A 285 12.34 5.35 -1.29
CA ILE A 285 12.76 5.94 -2.57
C ILE A 285 14.19 6.50 -2.47
N LYS A 286 14.53 7.19 -1.39
CA LYS A 286 15.89 7.69 -1.17
C LYS A 286 16.95 6.58 -1.09
N ARG A 287 16.58 5.41 -0.57
CA ARG A 287 17.47 4.23 -0.55
C ARG A 287 17.60 3.58 -1.93
N ILE A 288 16.51 3.58 -2.71
CA ILE A 288 16.52 3.03 -4.08
C ILE A 288 17.35 3.93 -5.00
N ASN A 289 17.12 5.24 -4.93
CA ASN A 289 17.89 6.22 -5.71
C ASN A 289 18.02 7.55 -4.96
N GLY A 290 19.20 7.85 -4.44
CA GLY A 290 19.49 9.08 -3.69
C GLY A 290 19.49 10.36 -4.54
N SER A 291 19.55 10.26 -5.87
CA SER A 291 19.64 11.41 -6.77
C SER A 291 18.29 12.05 -7.11
N VAL A 292 17.17 11.33 -6.94
CA VAL A 292 15.84 11.87 -7.23
C VAL A 292 15.35 12.81 -6.12
N SER A 293 14.54 13.79 -6.50
CA SER A 293 13.85 14.65 -5.54
C SER A 293 12.73 13.87 -4.86
N VAL A 294 12.65 13.97 -3.54
CA VAL A 294 11.56 13.33 -2.78
C VAL A 294 11.02 14.30 -1.75
N LYS A 295 9.70 14.50 -1.79
CA LYS A 295 8.92 15.31 -0.85
C LYS A 295 7.81 14.47 -0.23
N GLY A 296 7.24 14.93 0.87
CA GLY A 296 6.05 14.36 1.49
C GLY A 296 5.04 15.44 1.82
N VAL A 297 3.78 15.06 1.77
CA VAL A 297 2.64 15.88 2.20
C VAL A 297 1.76 14.99 3.05
N ASP A 298 1.69 15.28 4.32
CA ASP A 298 0.89 14.59 5.32
C ASP A 298 -0.08 15.55 6.01
N LYS A 299 0.33 16.80 6.19
CA LYS A 299 -0.41 17.83 6.91
C LYS A 299 -0.72 19.04 6.05
N ALA A 300 -1.61 19.91 6.55
CA ALA A 300 -1.97 21.15 5.88
C ALA A 300 -0.74 22.04 5.61
N GLU A 301 0.18 22.15 6.57
CA GLU A 301 1.41 22.93 6.45
C GLU A 301 2.35 22.46 5.32
N ASP A 302 2.31 21.18 4.99
CA ASP A 302 3.14 20.61 3.91
C ASP A 302 2.66 21.06 2.52
N LEU A 303 1.37 21.38 2.38
CA LEU A 303 0.79 21.84 1.12
C LEU A 303 1.35 23.19 0.65
N ASP A 304 1.83 24.00 1.56
CA ASP A 304 2.42 25.31 1.23
C ASP A 304 3.82 25.17 0.58
N ASN A 305 4.44 24.00 0.75
CA ASN A 305 5.78 23.68 0.24
C ASN A 305 5.77 22.94 -1.11
N LEU A 306 4.59 22.78 -1.74
CA LEU A 306 4.40 22.14 -3.06
C LEU A 306 4.68 23.04 -4.26
#